data_15cd070226d69d19d6cb1fdffa4fb0b3
#
_entry.id   15cd070226d69d19d6cb1fdffa4fb0b3
#
_cell.length_a   1.000
_cell.length_b   1.000
_cell.length_c   1.000
_cell.angle_alpha   90.00
_cell.angle_beta   90.00
_cell.angle_gamma   90.00
#
_symmetry.space_group_name_H-M   'P 1'
#
loop_
_entity.id
_entity.type
_entity.pdbx_description
1 polymer ?
#
loop_
_entity_poly.entity_id
_entity_poly.type
_entity_poly.pdbx_seq_one_letter_code
_entity_poly.pdbx_strand_id
1 'polypeptide(L)'
;MGGRLIDLGVRGAILAATMSAAVAAGQTHKEFRFNVGPKAGVSVNNPYGSISVKPSTGNVVLVNAVLFSDRVEIDNNVAGNRVELESHLLAGADAQSGRVDYEILVPADTSLSLHSSSGVLRAEKLHADVSLEGSGATVEVRDINNAHIHVKTLNGPVTITNVQDGHVEVDSLSGNVTLNSVTGPLVQVISTSGGINYLGDFGDHGDYRLTSHSGNIEAIVPDSTSADVSARSVRGEVHDDIPLQPKQHTSFVLKQGSAFWGTMGRAAVSSTVVLRTFNGKIHLRKRSAK
;
A
#
# COMPACT_ATOMS: atom_id res chain seq x y z
N MET A 1 37.91 31.83 43.51
CA MET A 1 38.21 30.94 42.34
C MET A 1 36.88 30.48 41.79
N GLY A 2 36.43 31.13 40.74
CA GLY A 2 35.13 30.89 40.16
C GLY A 2 35.21 29.92 39.00
N GLY A 3 34.37 28.88 39.01
CA GLY A 3 34.14 27.98 37.90
C GLY A 3 32.88 28.38 37.16
N ARG A 4 33.03 28.89 35.93
CA ARG A 4 31.91 29.16 35.02
C ARG A 4 31.40 27.85 34.42
N LEU A 5 30.16 27.50 34.66
CA LEU A 5 29.39 26.53 33.89
C LEU A 5 29.05 27.14 32.52
N ILE A 6 29.48 26.47 31.46
CA ILE A 6 29.13 26.84 30.09
C ILE A 6 27.83 26.08 29.76
N ASP A 7 26.77 26.84 29.62
CA ASP A 7 25.45 26.37 29.16
C ASP A 7 25.50 26.20 27.63
N LEU A 8 25.54 24.96 27.15
CA LEU A 8 25.44 24.64 25.72
C LEU A 8 23.97 24.54 25.32
N GLY A 9 23.40 25.71 25.04
CA GLY A 9 22.09 25.79 24.43
C GLY A 9 22.09 25.18 23.03
N VAL A 10 21.39 24.04 22.85
CA VAL A 10 21.07 23.45 21.53
C VAL A 10 20.13 24.41 20.82
N ARG A 11 20.67 25.22 19.93
CA ARG A 11 19.88 26.06 19.02
C ARG A 11 19.41 25.18 17.88
N GLY A 12 18.15 24.72 17.92
CA GLY A 12 17.45 24.18 16.78
C GLY A 12 17.34 25.26 15.69
N ALA A 13 17.96 25.06 14.56
CA ALA A 13 17.84 25.95 13.43
C ALA A 13 16.45 25.80 12.82
N ILE A 14 15.54 26.70 13.12
CA ILE A 14 14.30 26.91 12.39
C ILE A 14 14.70 27.54 11.05
N LEU A 15 14.72 26.78 9.99
CA LEU A 15 14.92 27.31 8.64
C LEU A 15 13.56 27.85 8.14
N ALA A 16 13.49 29.16 7.98
CA ALA A 16 12.32 29.87 7.49
C ALA A 16 11.92 29.37 6.08
N ALA A 17 10.64 29.10 5.90
CA ALA A 17 10.04 28.81 4.60
C ALA A 17 10.12 30.05 3.69
N THR A 18 10.78 29.92 2.54
CA THR A 18 10.72 30.94 1.51
C THR A 18 9.44 30.75 0.70
N MET A 19 8.51 31.70 0.82
CA MET A 19 7.29 31.74 0.01
C MET A 19 7.63 32.24 -1.41
N SER A 20 7.56 31.33 -2.41
CA SER A 20 7.48 31.72 -3.81
C SER A 20 6.02 31.60 -4.23
N ALA A 21 5.30 32.72 -4.30
CA ALA A 21 3.92 32.76 -4.76
C ALA A 21 3.85 32.90 -6.29
N ALA A 22 3.57 31.82 -7.00
CA ALA A 22 3.09 31.88 -8.36
C ALA A 22 1.56 31.77 -8.32
N VAL A 23 0.87 32.90 -8.53
CA VAL A 23 -0.59 33.00 -8.48
C VAL A 23 -1.17 32.60 -9.83
N ALA A 24 -1.54 31.33 -10.00
CA ALA A 24 -2.64 30.99 -10.89
C ALA A 24 -3.95 31.16 -10.08
N ALA A 25 -4.97 31.79 -10.66
CA ALA A 25 -6.16 32.21 -9.94
C ALA A 25 -6.74 31.10 -9.05
N GLY A 26 -6.64 31.23 -7.73
CA GLY A 26 -7.27 30.37 -6.75
C GLY A 26 -6.44 29.23 -6.15
N GLN A 27 -5.20 29.00 -6.57
CA GLN A 27 -4.33 27.95 -6.00
C GLN A 27 -3.13 28.57 -5.28
N THR A 28 -2.80 28.03 -4.10
CA THR A 28 -1.62 28.42 -3.33
C THR A 28 -0.63 27.28 -3.29
N HIS A 29 0.63 27.55 -3.63
CA HIS A 29 1.72 26.57 -3.53
C HIS A 29 2.49 26.82 -2.25
N LYS A 30 2.72 25.75 -1.47
CA LYS A 30 3.57 25.76 -0.27
C LYS A 30 4.69 24.73 -0.43
N GLU A 31 5.89 25.14 -0.14
CA GLU A 31 7.06 24.26 -0.14
C GLU A 31 7.63 24.16 1.27
N PHE A 32 7.93 22.93 1.70
CA PHE A 32 8.60 22.66 2.96
C PHE A 32 9.83 21.80 2.72
N ARG A 33 10.86 22.05 3.51
CA ARG A 33 12.11 21.30 3.47
C ARG A 33 12.54 20.93 4.88
N PHE A 34 12.68 19.62 5.12
CA PHE A 34 13.09 19.11 6.43
C PHE A 34 14.37 18.27 6.26
N ASN A 35 15.39 18.60 7.05
CA ASN A 35 16.57 17.75 7.15
C ASN A 35 16.26 16.61 8.11
N VAL A 36 16.48 15.38 7.67
CA VAL A 36 16.20 14.17 8.42
C VAL A 36 17.43 13.27 8.49
N GLY A 37 17.48 12.40 9.48
CA GLY A 37 18.49 11.35 9.56
C GLY A 37 18.07 10.08 8.76
N PRO A 38 18.86 9.02 8.80
CA PRO A 38 18.50 7.73 8.24
C PRO A 38 17.26 7.15 8.95
N LYS A 39 16.46 6.35 8.22
CA LYS A 39 15.22 5.76 8.72
C LYS A 39 14.25 6.80 9.29
N ALA A 40 14.04 7.87 8.55
CA ALA A 40 13.05 8.88 8.91
C ALA A 40 11.63 8.32 8.88
N GLY A 41 10.72 9.00 9.57
CA GLY A 41 9.28 8.74 9.47
C GLY A 41 8.57 9.96 8.89
N VAL A 42 7.67 9.75 7.93
CA VAL A 42 6.81 10.80 7.39
C VAL A 42 5.36 10.38 7.54
N SER A 43 4.57 11.23 8.23
CA SER A 43 3.14 11.05 8.41
C SER A 43 2.40 12.20 7.73
N VAL A 44 1.38 11.89 6.94
CA VAL A 44 0.54 12.90 6.29
C VAL A 44 -0.92 12.55 6.51
N ASN A 45 -1.64 13.45 7.17
CA ASN A 45 -3.08 13.40 7.32
C ASN A 45 -3.72 14.47 6.43
N ASN A 46 -4.38 14.02 5.36
CA ASN A 46 -4.99 14.91 4.38
C ASN A 46 -6.46 14.50 4.15
N PRO A 47 -7.44 15.21 4.69
CA PRO A 47 -8.85 14.85 4.49
C PRO A 47 -9.24 14.72 3.02
N TYR A 48 -8.75 15.62 2.14
CA TYR A 48 -9.12 15.65 0.73
C TYR A 48 -7.93 15.97 -0.16
N GLY A 49 -7.74 15.15 -1.20
CA GLY A 49 -6.73 15.32 -2.23
C GLY A 49 -5.70 14.21 -2.27
N SER A 50 -4.76 14.31 -3.18
CA SER A 50 -3.79 13.27 -3.47
C SER A 50 -2.51 13.43 -2.65
N ILE A 51 -1.87 12.32 -2.30
CA ILE A 51 -0.54 12.29 -1.68
C ILE A 51 0.32 11.36 -2.52
N SER A 52 1.37 11.89 -3.12
CA SER A 52 2.34 11.11 -3.91
C SER A 52 3.71 11.19 -3.26
N VAL A 53 4.30 10.05 -2.91
CA VAL A 53 5.61 9.96 -2.27
C VAL A 53 6.57 9.18 -3.16
N LYS A 54 7.75 9.77 -3.40
CA LYS A 54 8.82 9.20 -4.22
C LYS A 54 10.17 9.35 -3.51
N PRO A 55 11.16 8.51 -3.86
CA PRO A 55 12.48 8.67 -3.30
C PRO A 55 13.19 9.93 -3.79
N SER A 56 13.97 10.53 -2.91
CA SER A 56 14.91 11.61 -3.19
C SER A 56 16.35 11.14 -3.01
N THR A 57 17.30 11.95 -3.47
CA THR A 57 18.70 11.77 -3.14
C THR A 57 19.05 12.57 -1.88
N GLY A 58 19.73 11.93 -0.92
CA GLY A 58 20.17 12.57 0.33
C GLY A 58 19.16 12.50 1.47
N ASN A 59 19.49 13.15 2.59
CA ASN A 59 18.75 13.07 3.85
C ASN A 59 17.81 14.27 4.02
N VAL A 60 16.92 14.47 3.07
CA VAL A 60 16.00 15.59 3.04
C VAL A 60 14.61 15.11 2.64
N VAL A 61 13.60 15.56 3.38
CA VAL A 61 12.20 15.47 2.97
C VAL A 61 11.82 16.81 2.33
N LEU A 62 11.39 16.75 1.07
CA LEU A 62 10.88 17.90 0.32
C LEU A 62 9.39 17.70 0.11
N VAL A 63 8.61 18.71 0.44
CA VAL A 63 7.14 18.68 0.34
C VAL A 63 6.69 19.83 -0.54
N ASN A 64 6.03 19.53 -1.64
CA ASN A 64 5.31 20.48 -2.46
C ASN A 64 3.81 20.25 -2.25
N ALA A 65 3.11 21.25 -1.78
CA ALA A 65 1.68 21.18 -1.52
C ALA A 65 0.94 22.24 -2.33
N VAL A 66 -0.13 21.82 -3.01
CA VAL A 66 -1.03 22.69 -3.76
C VAL A 66 -2.35 22.75 -3.02
N LEU A 67 -2.67 23.93 -2.47
CA LEU A 67 -3.94 24.21 -1.81
C LEU A 67 -4.89 24.80 -2.84
N PHE A 68 -6.09 24.26 -2.94
CA PHE A 68 -7.09 24.67 -3.93
C PHE A 68 -7.99 25.82 -3.47
N SER A 69 -7.86 26.23 -2.20
CA SER A 69 -8.53 27.43 -1.66
C SER A 69 -7.84 27.93 -0.39
N ASP A 70 -8.36 29.01 0.18
CA ASP A 70 -8.00 29.56 1.50
C ASP A 70 -8.77 28.90 2.67
N ARG A 71 -9.53 27.82 2.39
CA ARG A 71 -10.32 27.09 3.40
C ARG A 71 -9.58 25.92 4.04
N VAL A 72 -8.30 25.77 3.76
CA VAL A 72 -7.45 24.74 4.32
C VAL A 72 -6.09 25.32 4.66
N GLU A 73 -5.56 24.92 5.81
CA GLU A 73 -4.21 25.24 6.25
C GLU A 73 -3.38 23.97 6.36
N ILE A 74 -2.07 24.09 6.26
CA ILE A 74 -1.15 22.98 6.47
C ILE A 74 -0.36 23.24 7.73
N ASP A 75 -0.58 22.38 8.70
CA ASP A 75 0.20 22.30 9.93
C ASP A 75 1.36 21.32 9.71
N ASN A 76 2.52 21.64 10.23
CA ASN A 76 3.67 20.76 10.20
C ASN A 76 4.34 20.70 11.58
N ASN A 77 4.79 19.51 11.94
CA ASN A 77 5.52 19.25 13.16
C ASN A 77 6.73 18.37 12.86
N VAL A 78 7.86 18.70 13.47
CA VAL A 78 9.08 17.92 13.36
C VAL A 78 9.56 17.52 14.74
N ALA A 79 9.51 16.22 15.03
CA ALA A 79 9.96 15.66 16.29
C ALA A 79 11.11 14.67 16.03
N GLY A 80 12.33 15.11 16.25
CA GLY A 80 13.54 14.31 15.99
C GLY A 80 13.64 13.96 14.50
N ASN A 81 13.47 12.69 14.15
CA ASN A 81 13.55 12.17 12.77
C ASN A 81 12.18 11.92 12.13
N ARG A 82 11.12 12.43 12.72
CA ARG A 82 9.74 12.31 12.24
C ARG A 82 9.20 13.64 11.77
N VAL A 83 8.63 13.65 10.57
CA VAL A 83 7.92 14.78 9.96
C VAL A 83 6.43 14.44 9.92
N GLU A 84 5.61 15.31 10.47
CA GLU A 84 4.16 15.18 10.48
C GLU A 84 3.55 16.37 9.75
N LEU A 85 2.65 16.09 8.82
CA LEU A 85 1.91 17.08 8.05
C LEU A 85 0.41 16.81 8.22
N GLU A 86 -0.34 17.86 8.49
CA GLU A 86 -1.78 17.78 8.63
C GLU A 86 -2.46 18.90 7.83
N SER A 87 -3.44 18.53 6.99
CA SER A 87 -4.31 19.51 6.33
C SER A 87 -5.47 19.84 7.26
N HIS A 88 -5.42 21.01 7.86
CA HIS A 88 -6.45 21.53 8.77
C HIS A 88 -7.55 22.25 7.99
N LEU A 89 -8.79 21.71 8.07
CA LEU A 89 -9.95 22.28 7.40
C LEU A 89 -10.53 23.46 8.22
N LEU A 90 -10.68 24.60 7.58
CA LEU A 90 -11.34 25.76 8.19
C LEU A 90 -12.86 25.64 8.13
N ALA A 91 -13.56 26.42 8.96
CA ALA A 91 -15.02 26.35 9.04
C ALA A 91 -15.69 26.56 7.67
N GLY A 92 -16.56 25.64 7.30
CA GLY A 92 -17.26 25.64 6.00
C GLY A 92 -16.48 25.08 4.84
N ALA A 93 -15.30 24.48 5.07
CA ALA A 93 -14.59 23.71 4.05
C ALA A 93 -15.33 22.42 3.69
N ASP A 94 -15.32 22.10 2.42
CA ASP A 94 -15.85 20.84 1.85
C ASP A 94 -14.76 20.07 1.09
N ALA A 95 -15.11 18.98 0.43
CA ALA A 95 -14.15 18.15 -0.30
C ALA A 95 -13.46 18.88 -1.47
N GLN A 96 -14.06 19.92 -2.01
CA GLN A 96 -13.49 20.71 -3.10
C GLN A 96 -12.62 21.86 -2.56
N SER A 97 -13.13 22.63 -1.61
CA SER A 97 -12.44 23.77 -1.03
C SER A 97 -11.38 23.36 0.01
N GLY A 98 -11.51 22.19 0.63
CA GLY A 98 -10.51 21.63 1.55
C GLY A 98 -9.44 20.78 0.87
N ARG A 99 -9.38 20.74 -0.46
CA ARG A 99 -8.44 19.88 -1.20
C ARG A 99 -7.02 20.41 -1.12
N VAL A 100 -6.12 19.49 -0.79
CA VAL A 100 -4.66 19.71 -0.87
C VAL A 100 -4.03 18.54 -1.59
N ASP A 101 -3.25 18.80 -2.62
CA ASP A 101 -2.47 17.77 -3.31
C ASP A 101 -0.99 17.89 -2.87
N TYR A 102 -0.42 16.78 -2.39
CA TYR A 102 0.95 16.69 -1.93
C TYR A 102 1.84 15.90 -2.90
N GLU A 103 2.98 16.47 -3.24
CA GLU A 103 4.12 15.77 -3.83
C GLU A 103 5.27 15.78 -2.86
N ILE A 104 5.71 14.60 -2.39
CA ILE A 104 6.70 14.47 -1.33
C ILE A 104 7.86 13.63 -1.83
N LEU A 105 9.06 14.17 -1.68
CA LEU A 105 10.31 13.46 -1.94
C LEU A 105 10.97 13.12 -0.61
N VAL A 106 11.29 11.84 -0.40
CA VAL A 106 11.84 11.33 0.88
C VAL A 106 13.07 10.46 0.63
N PRO A 107 13.99 10.31 1.60
CA PRO A 107 15.01 9.25 1.53
C PRO A 107 14.36 7.88 1.32
N ALA A 108 14.95 6.99 0.55
CA ALA A 108 14.36 5.70 0.19
C ALA A 108 14.08 4.77 1.39
N ASP A 109 14.76 4.97 2.51
CA ASP A 109 14.60 4.24 3.78
C ASP A 109 13.59 4.91 4.75
N THR A 110 12.74 5.81 4.26
CA THR A 110 11.73 6.52 5.05
C THR A 110 10.47 5.70 5.21
N SER A 111 10.04 5.48 6.45
CA SER A 111 8.75 4.87 6.75
C SER A 111 7.62 5.87 6.54
N LEU A 112 6.51 5.41 5.92
CA LEU A 112 5.37 6.25 5.56
C LEU A 112 4.10 5.87 6.33
N SER A 113 3.34 6.91 6.72
CA SER A 113 1.96 6.78 7.18
C SER A 113 1.11 7.83 6.47
N LEU A 114 0.34 7.43 5.46
CA LEU A 114 -0.45 8.35 4.65
C LEU A 114 -1.94 8.08 4.84
N HIS A 115 -2.69 9.14 5.10
CA HIS A 115 -4.14 9.09 5.19
C HIS A 115 -4.79 10.10 4.24
N SER A 116 -5.78 9.66 3.45
CA SER A 116 -6.66 10.56 2.69
C SER A 116 -8.03 9.93 2.42
N SER A 117 -9.08 10.74 2.53
CA SER A 117 -10.43 10.26 2.20
C SER A 117 -10.72 10.25 0.69
N SER A 118 -9.97 11.00 -0.11
CA SER A 118 -10.18 11.10 -1.58
C SER A 118 -8.88 11.33 -2.34
N GLY A 119 -8.93 11.23 -3.67
CA GLY A 119 -7.76 11.41 -4.53
C GLY A 119 -6.93 10.14 -4.68
N VAL A 120 -5.62 10.26 -4.74
CA VAL A 120 -4.69 9.13 -4.94
C VAL A 120 -3.64 9.12 -3.83
N LEU A 121 -3.50 8.01 -3.13
CA LEU A 121 -2.38 7.71 -2.24
C LEU A 121 -1.36 6.88 -3.02
N ARG A 122 -0.17 7.43 -3.25
CA ARG A 122 0.87 6.75 -4.02
C ARG A 122 2.19 6.72 -3.26
N ALA A 123 2.77 5.52 -3.17
CA ALA A 123 4.11 5.29 -2.63
C ALA A 123 4.92 4.45 -3.62
N GLU A 124 6.10 4.94 -4.01
CA GLU A 124 6.93 4.28 -5.02
C GLU A 124 8.41 4.21 -4.62
N LYS A 125 9.06 3.09 -4.95
CA LYS A 125 10.53 2.89 -4.89
C LYS A 125 11.13 3.15 -3.50
N LEU A 126 10.50 2.61 -2.47
CA LEU A 126 10.95 2.73 -1.09
C LEU A 126 11.43 1.37 -0.56
N HIS A 127 12.21 1.41 0.53
CA HIS A 127 12.78 0.25 1.21
C HIS A 127 12.45 0.27 2.71
N ALA A 128 11.29 0.78 3.08
CA ALA A 128 10.83 0.92 4.46
C ALA A 128 9.32 0.71 4.54
N ASP A 129 8.80 0.61 5.75
CA ASP A 129 7.40 0.31 6.01
C ASP A 129 6.47 1.40 5.48
N VAL A 130 5.38 0.97 4.85
CA VAL A 130 4.39 1.83 4.21
C VAL A 130 3.01 1.49 4.73
N SER A 131 2.37 2.44 5.39
CA SER A 131 0.99 2.36 5.86
C SER A 131 0.13 3.38 5.11
N LEU A 132 -0.88 2.91 4.37
CA LEU A 132 -1.77 3.75 3.58
C LEU A 132 -3.22 3.51 4.01
N GLU A 133 -3.91 4.58 4.37
CA GLU A 133 -5.31 4.50 4.76
C GLU A 133 -6.16 5.45 3.91
N GLY A 134 -7.13 4.87 3.18
CA GLY A 134 -8.02 5.60 2.29
C GLY A 134 -9.48 5.28 2.53
N SER A 135 -10.36 6.28 2.59
CA SER A 135 -11.80 6.00 2.59
C SER A 135 -12.31 5.73 1.17
N GLY A 136 -12.18 6.70 0.27
CA GLY A 136 -12.50 6.58 -1.16
C GLY A 136 -11.30 6.85 -2.07
N ALA A 137 -10.13 7.09 -1.51
CA ALA A 137 -8.91 7.32 -2.28
C ALA A 137 -8.46 6.07 -3.03
N THR A 138 -7.97 6.25 -4.24
CA THR A 138 -7.24 5.20 -4.96
C THR A 138 -5.87 4.99 -4.32
N VAL A 139 -5.51 3.75 -4.01
CA VAL A 139 -4.22 3.42 -3.40
C VAL A 139 -3.31 2.73 -4.42
N GLU A 140 -2.13 3.27 -4.63
CA GLU A 140 -1.12 2.74 -5.53
C GLU A 140 0.22 2.58 -4.81
N VAL A 141 0.73 1.34 -4.77
CA VAL A 141 2.04 1.01 -4.22
C VAL A 141 2.87 0.35 -5.31
N ARG A 142 4.10 0.83 -5.53
CA ARG A 142 4.95 0.33 -6.62
C ARG A 142 6.42 0.21 -6.22
N ASP A 143 7.06 -0.85 -6.71
CA ASP A 143 8.53 -1.03 -6.61
C ASP A 143 9.04 -0.93 -5.16
N ILE A 144 8.40 -1.62 -4.23
CA ILE A 144 8.79 -1.68 -2.83
C ILE A 144 9.37 -3.05 -2.51
N ASN A 145 10.51 -3.07 -1.86
CA ASN A 145 11.21 -4.31 -1.55
C ASN A 145 11.56 -4.40 -0.06
N ASN A 146 11.45 -5.62 0.48
CA ASN A 146 11.86 -5.96 1.83
C ASN A 146 11.26 -5.01 2.90
N ALA A 147 9.95 -4.82 2.86
CA ALA A 147 9.23 -3.88 3.72
C ALA A 147 7.85 -4.42 4.13
N HIS A 148 7.29 -3.86 5.19
CA HIS A 148 5.90 -4.09 5.55
C HIS A 148 5.01 -3.08 4.82
N ILE A 149 4.02 -3.58 4.10
CA ILE A 149 3.02 -2.77 3.40
C ILE A 149 1.67 -3.07 4.01
N HIS A 150 1.09 -2.07 4.64
CA HIS A 150 -0.24 -2.16 5.24
C HIS A 150 -1.18 -1.17 4.56
N VAL A 151 -2.26 -1.66 3.98
CA VAL A 151 -3.25 -0.84 3.27
C VAL A 151 -4.63 -1.07 3.84
N LYS A 152 -5.30 0.02 4.22
CA LYS A 152 -6.72 0.01 4.59
C LYS A 152 -7.52 0.89 3.66
N THR A 153 -8.63 0.35 3.13
CA THR A 153 -9.55 1.14 2.31
C THR A 153 -11.01 0.79 2.60
N LEU A 154 -11.89 1.78 2.51
CA LEU A 154 -13.32 1.51 2.55
C LEU A 154 -13.84 1.20 1.13
N ASN A 155 -13.69 2.11 0.19
CA ASN A 155 -14.27 1.98 -1.16
C ASN A 155 -13.26 2.19 -2.29
N GLY A 156 -12.11 2.77 -2.00
CA GLY A 156 -11.09 3.06 -3.01
C GLY A 156 -10.43 1.78 -3.55
N PRO A 157 -10.15 1.70 -4.84
CA PRO A 157 -9.39 0.60 -5.39
C PRO A 157 -7.93 0.62 -4.92
N VAL A 158 -7.36 -0.59 -4.75
CA VAL A 158 -5.97 -0.78 -4.34
C VAL A 158 -5.22 -1.49 -5.46
N THR A 159 -4.08 -0.96 -5.84
CA THR A 159 -3.15 -1.59 -6.79
C THR A 159 -1.76 -1.64 -6.18
N ILE A 160 -1.22 -2.84 -6.01
CA ILE A 160 0.14 -3.09 -5.54
C ILE A 160 0.91 -3.77 -6.66
N THR A 161 2.03 -3.18 -7.07
CA THR A 161 2.78 -3.67 -8.22
C THR A 161 4.27 -3.77 -7.88
N ASN A 162 4.89 -4.89 -8.29
CA ASN A 162 6.32 -5.13 -8.18
C ASN A 162 6.85 -4.98 -6.76
N VAL A 163 6.35 -5.83 -5.85
CA VAL A 163 6.81 -5.96 -4.47
C VAL A 163 7.53 -7.28 -4.32
N GLN A 164 8.77 -7.23 -3.82
CA GLN A 164 9.61 -8.41 -3.59
C GLN A 164 9.97 -8.50 -2.12
N ASP A 165 9.91 -9.71 -1.58
CA ASP A 165 10.21 -10.02 -0.18
C ASP A 165 9.43 -9.12 0.81
N GLY A 166 8.20 -8.73 0.42
CA GLY A 166 7.33 -7.88 1.21
C GLY A 166 6.41 -8.66 2.14
N HIS A 167 6.13 -8.07 3.30
CA HIS A 167 5.02 -8.48 4.15
C HIS A 167 3.83 -7.57 3.79
N VAL A 168 2.87 -8.10 3.03
CA VAL A 168 1.77 -7.30 2.46
C VAL A 168 0.45 -7.65 3.12
N GLU A 169 -0.19 -6.67 3.72
CA GLU A 169 -1.52 -6.78 4.31
C GLU A 169 -2.46 -5.73 3.71
N VAL A 170 -3.60 -6.18 3.20
CA VAL A 170 -4.61 -5.30 2.61
C VAL A 170 -5.98 -5.61 3.21
N ASP A 171 -6.59 -4.61 3.83
CA ASP A 171 -7.95 -4.64 4.34
C ASP A 171 -8.84 -3.72 3.49
N SER A 172 -9.82 -4.29 2.78
CA SER A 172 -10.77 -3.56 1.95
C SER A 172 -12.22 -3.84 2.34
N LEU A 173 -13.05 -2.82 2.46
CA LEU A 173 -14.48 -3.03 2.64
C LEU A 173 -15.17 -3.34 1.30
N SER A 174 -14.97 -2.51 0.27
CA SER A 174 -15.61 -2.70 -1.05
C SER A 174 -14.72 -2.35 -2.25
N GLY A 175 -13.56 -1.75 -2.03
CA GLY A 175 -12.59 -1.48 -3.10
C GLY A 175 -12.00 -2.77 -3.68
N ASN A 176 -11.88 -2.83 -4.99
CA ASN A 176 -11.18 -3.92 -5.64
C ASN A 176 -9.67 -3.87 -5.34
N VAL A 177 -9.06 -5.03 -5.11
CA VAL A 177 -7.64 -5.17 -4.83
C VAL A 177 -6.95 -5.89 -5.99
N THR A 178 -5.93 -5.27 -6.54
CA THR A 178 -5.10 -5.86 -7.61
C THR A 178 -3.65 -5.96 -7.13
N LEU A 179 -3.13 -7.17 -7.09
CA LEU A 179 -1.74 -7.47 -6.79
C LEU A 179 -1.05 -7.95 -8.08
N ASN A 180 -0.02 -7.23 -8.52
CA ASN A 180 0.71 -7.55 -9.74
C ASN A 180 2.19 -7.74 -9.44
N SER A 181 2.72 -8.94 -9.62
CA SER A 181 4.10 -9.31 -9.29
C SER A 181 4.45 -8.97 -7.83
N VAL A 182 3.66 -9.50 -6.91
CA VAL A 182 3.84 -9.32 -5.46
C VAL A 182 4.29 -10.65 -4.86
N THR A 183 5.51 -10.68 -4.31
CA THR A 183 6.08 -11.85 -3.65
C THR A 183 6.56 -11.51 -2.25
N GLY A 184 6.54 -12.48 -1.35
CA GLY A 184 7.04 -12.31 0.00
C GLY A 184 6.62 -13.41 0.96
N PRO A 185 7.11 -13.36 2.20
CA PRO A 185 6.82 -14.37 3.22
C PRO A 185 5.34 -14.39 3.63
N LEU A 186 4.65 -13.24 3.56
CA LEU A 186 3.22 -13.16 3.81
C LEU A 186 2.57 -12.16 2.84
N VAL A 187 1.50 -12.60 2.16
CA VAL A 187 0.63 -11.74 1.36
C VAL A 187 -0.81 -12.02 1.76
N GLN A 188 -1.40 -11.12 2.51
CA GLN A 188 -2.76 -11.27 3.00
C GLN A 188 -3.66 -10.18 2.44
N VAL A 189 -4.80 -10.57 1.89
CA VAL A 189 -5.85 -9.66 1.45
C VAL A 189 -7.17 -10.11 2.05
N ILE A 190 -7.83 -9.19 2.75
CA ILE A 190 -9.16 -9.38 3.29
C ILE A 190 -10.08 -8.33 2.67
N SER A 191 -11.14 -8.78 1.99
CA SER A 191 -12.17 -7.90 1.44
C SER A 191 -13.56 -8.33 1.89
N THR A 192 -14.45 -7.36 2.13
CA THR A 192 -15.85 -7.69 2.39
C THR A 192 -16.62 -7.89 1.08
N SER A 193 -16.53 -6.98 0.12
CA SER A 193 -17.29 -7.10 -1.13
C SER A 193 -16.47 -6.82 -2.39
N GLY A 194 -15.28 -6.28 -2.26
CA GLY A 194 -14.37 -6.03 -3.39
C GLY A 194 -13.79 -7.32 -3.98
N GLY A 195 -13.61 -7.34 -5.29
CA GLY A 195 -12.89 -8.41 -5.98
C GLY A 195 -11.39 -8.36 -5.70
N ILE A 196 -10.74 -9.54 -5.73
CA ILE A 196 -9.29 -9.68 -5.53
C ILE A 196 -8.69 -10.29 -6.79
N ASN A 197 -7.75 -9.58 -7.41
CA ASN A 197 -7.02 -10.04 -8.58
C ASN A 197 -5.54 -10.17 -8.23
N TYR A 198 -5.01 -11.37 -8.39
CA TYR A 198 -3.59 -11.66 -8.24
C TYR A 198 -3.00 -12.03 -9.61
N LEU A 199 -1.95 -11.35 -10.02
CA LEU A 199 -1.24 -11.60 -11.27
C LEU A 199 0.26 -11.72 -10.99
N GLY A 200 0.81 -12.91 -11.07
CA GLY A 200 2.25 -13.16 -10.85
C GLY A 200 2.55 -14.53 -10.30
N ASP A 201 3.82 -14.78 -10.03
CA ASP A 201 4.27 -16.00 -9.34
C ASP A 201 4.06 -15.83 -7.83
N PHE A 202 3.74 -16.91 -7.13
CA PHE A 202 3.68 -16.91 -5.67
C PHE A 202 5.07 -16.93 -5.00
N GLY A 203 6.15 -17.07 -5.79
CA GLY A 203 7.50 -17.17 -5.25
C GLY A 203 7.72 -18.46 -4.42
N ASP A 204 8.80 -18.47 -3.66
CA ASP A 204 9.18 -19.61 -2.82
C ASP A 204 8.88 -19.32 -1.34
N HIS A 205 8.34 -20.33 -0.62
CA HIS A 205 8.08 -20.26 0.82
C HIS A 205 7.13 -19.16 1.32
N GLY A 206 6.29 -18.61 0.46
CA GLY A 206 5.31 -17.59 0.86
C GLY A 206 4.01 -18.18 1.40
N ASP A 207 3.32 -17.42 2.25
CA ASP A 207 1.95 -17.69 2.71
C ASP A 207 1.01 -16.65 2.09
N TYR A 208 0.16 -17.07 1.16
CA TYR A 208 -0.76 -16.21 0.42
C TYR A 208 -2.20 -16.50 0.86
N ARG A 209 -2.85 -15.49 1.41
CA ARG A 209 -4.24 -15.59 1.91
C ARG A 209 -5.10 -14.53 1.28
N LEU A 210 -5.88 -14.92 0.26
CA LEU A 210 -6.81 -14.05 -0.42
C LEU A 210 -8.24 -14.42 -0.02
N THR A 211 -8.88 -13.54 0.74
CA THR A 211 -10.21 -13.79 1.30
C THR A 211 -11.16 -12.66 0.95
N SER A 212 -12.32 -12.99 0.37
CA SER A 212 -13.42 -12.04 0.19
C SER A 212 -14.72 -12.63 0.72
N HIS A 213 -15.60 -11.80 1.29
CA HIS A 213 -16.92 -12.29 1.66
C HIS A 213 -17.85 -12.42 0.43
N SER A 214 -17.90 -11.41 -0.43
CA SER A 214 -18.82 -11.41 -1.59
C SER A 214 -18.14 -11.19 -2.94
N GLY A 215 -16.88 -10.76 -2.96
CA GLY A 215 -16.13 -10.52 -4.19
C GLY A 215 -15.57 -11.78 -4.82
N ASN A 216 -15.33 -11.73 -6.12
CA ASN A 216 -14.62 -12.77 -6.84
C ASN A 216 -13.12 -12.72 -6.55
N ILE A 217 -12.46 -13.88 -6.63
CA ILE A 217 -11.01 -13.98 -6.51
C ILE A 217 -10.49 -14.59 -7.80
N GLU A 218 -9.62 -13.87 -8.50
CA GLU A 218 -8.92 -14.36 -9.67
C GLU A 218 -7.40 -14.40 -9.41
N ALA A 219 -6.78 -15.55 -9.62
CA ALA A 219 -5.33 -15.69 -9.52
C ALA A 219 -4.80 -16.19 -10.87
N ILE A 220 -3.96 -15.38 -11.52
CA ILE A 220 -3.35 -15.67 -12.82
C ILE A 220 -1.85 -15.87 -12.63
N VAL A 221 -1.39 -17.09 -12.81
CA VAL A 221 -0.01 -17.49 -12.50
C VAL A 221 0.73 -18.08 -13.72
N PRO A 222 2.06 -17.94 -13.79
CA PRO A 222 2.87 -18.61 -14.80
C PRO A 222 2.80 -20.15 -14.71
N ASP A 223 3.13 -20.83 -15.79
CA ASP A 223 3.21 -22.30 -15.83
C ASP A 223 4.29 -22.89 -14.91
N SER A 224 5.30 -22.08 -14.60
CA SER A 224 6.41 -22.46 -13.72
C SER A 224 6.08 -22.39 -12.23
N THR A 225 4.95 -21.77 -11.88
CA THR A 225 4.58 -21.57 -10.47
C THR A 225 4.36 -22.90 -9.76
N SER A 226 4.94 -23.02 -8.57
CA SER A 226 4.77 -24.14 -7.67
C SER A 226 4.14 -23.70 -6.36
N ALA A 227 2.99 -24.27 -6.02
CA ALA A 227 2.28 -23.91 -4.79
C ALA A 227 1.33 -25.01 -4.31
N ASP A 228 1.14 -25.08 -3.01
CA ASP A 228 0.07 -25.80 -2.36
C ASP A 228 -1.18 -24.92 -2.31
N VAL A 229 -2.19 -25.24 -3.11
CA VAL A 229 -3.38 -24.41 -3.25
C VAL A 229 -4.58 -25.01 -2.53
N SER A 230 -5.28 -24.20 -1.77
CA SER A 230 -6.59 -24.50 -1.18
C SER A 230 -7.56 -23.40 -1.59
N ALA A 231 -8.57 -23.72 -2.37
CA ALA A 231 -9.59 -22.76 -2.80
C ALA A 231 -10.98 -23.24 -2.40
N ARG A 232 -11.77 -22.35 -1.83
CA ARG A 232 -13.14 -22.64 -1.38
C ARG A 232 -14.07 -21.45 -1.56
N SER A 233 -15.20 -21.68 -2.25
CA SER A 233 -16.36 -20.79 -2.23
C SER A 233 -17.54 -21.49 -1.55
N VAL A 234 -18.25 -20.81 -0.65
CA VAL A 234 -19.38 -21.42 0.08
C VAL A 234 -20.64 -21.47 -0.79
N ARG A 235 -20.91 -20.42 -1.57
CA ARG A 235 -22.12 -20.30 -2.41
C ARG A 235 -21.84 -20.04 -3.88
N GLY A 236 -20.58 -19.82 -4.24
CA GLY A 236 -20.16 -19.62 -5.63
C GLY A 236 -19.49 -20.83 -6.21
N GLU A 237 -18.82 -20.63 -7.33
CA GLU A 237 -18.11 -21.64 -8.10
C GLU A 237 -16.61 -21.50 -7.92
N VAL A 238 -15.89 -22.62 -8.06
CA VAL A 238 -14.43 -22.63 -8.07
C VAL A 238 -13.97 -23.32 -9.34
N HIS A 239 -13.20 -22.60 -10.15
CA HIS A 239 -12.64 -23.07 -11.42
C HIS A 239 -11.11 -23.07 -11.34
N ASP A 240 -10.50 -24.11 -11.88
CA ASP A 240 -9.06 -24.23 -12.03
C ASP A 240 -8.73 -24.66 -13.48
N ASP A 241 -7.88 -23.87 -14.14
CA ASP A 241 -7.34 -24.20 -15.48
C ASP A 241 -5.97 -24.89 -15.37
N ILE A 242 -5.47 -25.12 -14.15
CA ILE A 242 -4.15 -25.67 -13.88
C ILE A 242 -4.30 -27.10 -13.34
N PRO A 243 -3.61 -28.10 -13.92
CA PRO A 243 -3.65 -29.45 -13.38
C PRO A 243 -3.03 -29.50 -11.98
N LEU A 244 -3.85 -29.87 -11.00
CA LEU A 244 -3.43 -30.06 -9.62
C LEU A 244 -3.08 -31.53 -9.35
N GLN A 245 -2.00 -31.75 -8.62
CA GLN A 245 -1.61 -33.04 -8.12
C GLN A 245 -2.13 -33.25 -6.69
N PRO A 246 -2.49 -34.47 -6.27
CA PRO A 246 -2.87 -34.76 -4.90
C PRO A 246 -1.74 -34.40 -3.94
N LYS A 247 -2.06 -33.78 -2.81
CA LYS A 247 -1.09 -33.61 -1.72
C LYS A 247 -0.61 -34.97 -1.23
N GLN A 248 0.64 -35.06 -0.78
CA GLN A 248 1.31 -36.32 -0.36
C GLN A 248 0.53 -37.16 0.67
N HIS A 249 -0.44 -36.58 1.37
CA HIS A 249 -1.28 -37.27 2.35
C HIS A 249 -2.73 -37.50 1.90
N THR A 250 -3.09 -37.13 0.65
CA THR A 250 -4.40 -37.35 0.09
C THR A 250 -4.25 -38.14 -1.22
N SER A 251 -4.90 -39.28 -1.31
CA SER A 251 -4.83 -40.16 -2.49
C SER A 251 -5.53 -39.61 -3.74
N PHE A 252 -6.14 -38.42 -3.67
CA PHE A 252 -6.91 -37.82 -4.77
C PHE A 252 -6.99 -36.30 -4.62
N VAL A 253 -7.15 -35.62 -5.75
CA VAL A 253 -7.51 -34.20 -5.78
C VAL A 253 -8.95 -34.05 -5.34
N LEU A 254 -9.20 -33.33 -4.26
CA LEU A 254 -10.55 -33.11 -3.80
C LEU A 254 -11.15 -31.98 -4.63
N LYS A 255 -12.03 -32.36 -5.54
CA LYS A 255 -12.85 -31.45 -6.33
C LYS A 255 -14.30 -31.71 -5.96
N GLN A 256 -14.80 -31.04 -4.96
CA GLN A 256 -16.14 -31.23 -4.46
C GLN A 256 -16.91 -29.91 -4.49
N GLY A 257 -17.84 -29.81 -5.44
CA GLY A 257 -18.73 -28.67 -5.57
C GLY A 257 -17.98 -27.35 -5.76
N SER A 258 -17.89 -26.57 -4.70
CA SER A 258 -17.28 -25.23 -4.67
C SER A 258 -15.88 -25.20 -4.02
N ALA A 259 -15.16 -26.28 -4.02
CA ALA A 259 -13.82 -26.36 -3.45
C ALA A 259 -12.86 -27.21 -4.30
N PHE A 260 -11.59 -26.83 -4.32
CA PHE A 260 -10.50 -27.71 -4.75
C PHE A 260 -9.28 -27.58 -3.83
N TRP A 261 -8.42 -28.59 -3.89
CA TRP A 261 -7.24 -28.67 -3.03
C TRP A 261 -6.18 -29.55 -3.69
N GLY A 262 -4.99 -29.03 -3.85
CA GLY A 262 -3.89 -29.79 -4.45
C GLY A 262 -2.62 -28.97 -4.60
N THR A 263 -1.57 -29.63 -5.08
CA THR A 263 -0.29 -28.98 -5.38
C THR A 263 -0.19 -28.74 -6.88
N MET A 264 0.23 -27.57 -7.28
CA MET A 264 0.60 -27.24 -8.65
C MET A 264 2.12 -27.10 -8.77
N GLY A 265 2.63 -27.37 -9.98
CA GLY A 265 4.06 -27.29 -10.27
C GLY A 265 4.83 -28.55 -9.84
N ARG A 266 6.18 -28.46 -9.86
CA ARG A 266 7.08 -29.60 -9.64
C ARG A 266 8.17 -29.33 -8.59
N ALA A 267 8.27 -28.13 -8.06
CA ALA A 267 9.31 -27.78 -7.10
C ALA A 267 9.08 -28.50 -5.76
N ALA A 268 10.17 -28.96 -5.15
CA ALA A 268 10.14 -29.56 -3.80
C ALA A 268 9.72 -28.56 -2.71
N VAL A 269 9.85 -27.27 -3.01
CA VAL A 269 9.53 -26.14 -2.15
C VAL A 269 8.44 -25.32 -2.82
N SER A 270 7.35 -25.13 -2.12
CA SER A 270 6.19 -24.44 -2.67
C SER A 270 5.62 -23.48 -1.63
N SER A 271 5.07 -22.40 -2.13
CA SER A 271 4.29 -21.48 -1.31
C SER A 271 2.92 -22.09 -0.96
N THR A 272 2.36 -21.66 0.15
CA THR A 272 0.99 -22.01 0.55
C THR A 272 0.03 -20.93 0.07
N VAL A 273 -1.03 -21.32 -0.63
CA VAL A 273 -2.03 -20.39 -1.19
C VAL A 273 -3.42 -20.78 -0.74
N VAL A 274 -4.08 -19.85 -0.06
CA VAL A 274 -5.45 -20.02 0.43
C VAL A 274 -6.35 -18.98 -0.22
N LEU A 275 -7.29 -19.44 -1.05
CA LEU A 275 -8.30 -18.61 -1.72
C LEU A 275 -9.66 -18.90 -1.11
N ARG A 276 -10.31 -17.91 -0.52
CA ARG A 276 -11.61 -18.10 0.14
C ARG A 276 -12.59 -17.01 -0.21
N THR A 277 -13.80 -17.41 -0.59
CA THR A 277 -14.94 -16.48 -0.68
C THR A 277 -16.22 -17.12 -0.16
N PHE A 278 -17.17 -16.31 0.28
CA PHE A 278 -18.46 -16.83 0.72
C PHE A 278 -19.47 -16.88 -0.44
N ASN A 279 -19.65 -15.77 -1.18
CA ASN A 279 -20.62 -15.69 -2.30
C ASN A 279 -19.95 -15.55 -3.68
N GLY A 280 -18.65 -15.25 -3.74
CA GLY A 280 -17.95 -14.97 -4.99
C GLY A 280 -17.51 -16.24 -5.73
N LYS A 281 -17.02 -16.04 -6.95
CA LYS A 281 -16.33 -17.06 -7.73
C LYS A 281 -14.84 -17.01 -7.48
N ILE A 282 -14.19 -18.17 -7.51
CA ILE A 282 -12.72 -18.28 -7.50
C ILE A 282 -12.29 -18.87 -8.83
N HIS A 283 -11.31 -18.23 -9.47
CA HIS A 283 -10.71 -18.72 -10.70
C HIS A 283 -9.18 -18.71 -10.60
N LEU A 284 -8.58 -19.90 -10.66
CA LEU A 284 -7.14 -20.07 -10.76
C LEU A 284 -6.79 -20.33 -12.23
N ARG A 285 -6.05 -19.41 -12.86
CA ARG A 285 -5.78 -19.43 -14.31
C ARG A 285 -4.30 -19.49 -14.60
N LYS A 286 -3.99 -20.10 -15.73
CA LYS A 286 -2.68 -19.95 -16.36
C LYS A 286 -2.55 -18.60 -17.05
N ARG A 287 -1.38 -18.00 -16.94
CA ARG A 287 -1.01 -16.85 -17.75
C ARG A 287 -0.80 -17.32 -19.19
N SER A 288 -1.66 -16.89 -20.12
CA SER A 288 -1.46 -17.18 -21.55
C SER A 288 -0.11 -16.61 -21.99
N ALA A 289 0.71 -17.42 -22.65
CA ALA A 289 1.89 -16.93 -23.34
C ALA A 289 1.43 -15.94 -24.43
N LYS A 290 1.98 -14.73 -24.45
CA LYS A 290 1.80 -13.78 -25.55
C LYS A 290 2.71 -14.14 -26.70
#